data_30242e7098196ffc18092e560b4e5b09
#
_entry.id   30242e7098196ffc18092e560b4e5b09
#
_cell.length_a   1.000
_cell.length_b   1.000
_cell.length_c   1.000
_cell.angle_alpha   90.00
_cell.angle_beta   90.00
_cell.angle_gamma   90.00
#
_symmetry.space_group_name_H-M   'P 1'
#
loop_
_entity.id
_entity.type
_entity.pdbx_description
1 polymer ?
#
loop_
_entity_poly.entity_id
_entity_poly.type
_entity_poly.pdbx_seq_one_letter_code
_entity_poly.pdbx_strand_id
1 'polypeptide(L)'
;VVSEFAIAASNAVKAGFDGVEIHASNGYLLHQFFAPCSNTRTDKYGGSMENRTRIMFEVLYEMKKYIPENRIGIRLNPSAHDYHGLTIDEETLPTFDFLIDGLNDYNLAYLHLSEPFTDVTNVPFSEPNIAKRYRKIYKGTLMINKGFTTETGNKIIEDGIADLVAFGVPFIANPDLVHRMRIAAPISKADKSKYYTTGSEGYTDYPEL
;
A
#
# COMPACT_ATOMS: atom_id res chain seq x y z
N VAL A 1 15.91 6.55 -11.71
CA VAL A 1 14.75 6.09 -10.88
C VAL A 1 15.23 5.62 -9.51
N VAL A 2 16.07 4.56 -9.39
CA VAL A 2 16.48 4.01 -8.09
C VAL A 2 17.10 5.08 -7.17
N SER A 3 18.07 5.84 -7.69
CA SER A 3 18.72 6.94 -6.93
C SER A 3 17.75 8.06 -6.55
N GLU A 4 16.71 8.30 -7.32
CA GLU A 4 15.70 9.34 -7.03
C GLU A 4 14.86 8.98 -5.81
N PHE A 5 14.51 7.70 -5.62
CA PHE A 5 13.86 7.24 -4.37
C PHE A 5 14.76 7.48 -3.15
N ALA A 6 16.06 7.21 -3.27
CA ALA A 6 17.01 7.43 -2.19
C ALA A 6 17.18 8.94 -1.87
N ILE A 7 17.24 9.79 -2.90
CA ILE A 7 17.26 11.25 -2.74
C ILE A 7 15.97 11.74 -2.07
N ALA A 8 14.81 11.24 -2.49
CA ALA A 8 13.51 11.59 -1.90
C ALA A 8 13.45 11.21 -0.41
N ALA A 9 13.92 10.01 -0.04
CA ALA A 9 14.03 9.60 1.36
C ALA A 9 14.96 10.52 2.17
N SER A 10 16.13 10.85 1.61
CA SER A 10 17.06 11.82 2.23
C SER A 10 16.41 13.18 2.45
N ASN A 11 15.65 13.67 1.47
CA ASN A 11 14.96 14.96 1.56
C ASN A 11 13.84 14.93 2.62
N ALA A 12 13.09 13.83 2.71
CA ALA A 12 12.07 13.64 3.76
C ALA A 12 12.69 13.70 5.16
N VAL A 13 13.80 13.01 5.38
CA VAL A 13 14.54 13.07 6.67
C VAL A 13 15.00 14.49 6.98
N LYS A 14 15.59 15.20 6.00
CA LYS A 14 16.03 16.60 6.16
C LYS A 14 14.86 17.55 6.46
N ALA A 15 13.66 17.24 5.92
CA ALA A 15 12.45 18.01 6.18
C ALA A 15 11.81 17.70 7.54
N GLY A 16 12.35 16.73 8.31
CA GLY A 16 11.89 16.38 9.65
C GLY A 16 10.83 15.27 9.69
N PHE A 17 10.61 14.52 8.61
CA PHE A 17 9.74 13.35 8.63
C PHE A 17 10.40 12.19 9.38
N ASP A 18 9.61 11.43 10.14
CA ASP A 18 10.07 10.26 10.89
C ASP A 18 10.33 9.04 10.02
N GLY A 19 9.61 8.91 8.92
CA GLY A 19 9.70 7.80 7.98
C GLY A 19 9.10 8.13 6.62
N VAL A 20 9.17 7.17 5.70
CA VAL A 20 8.62 7.27 4.35
C VAL A 20 7.89 5.99 3.97
N GLU A 21 6.87 6.08 3.11
CA GLU A 21 6.23 4.92 2.49
C GLU A 21 6.54 4.90 0.98
N ILE A 22 7.11 3.80 0.50
CA ILE A 22 7.31 3.57 -0.93
C ILE A 22 5.96 3.22 -1.56
N HIS A 23 5.48 4.06 -2.47
CA HIS A 23 4.28 3.77 -3.24
C HIS A 23 4.61 2.83 -4.39
N ALA A 24 4.26 1.57 -4.23
CA ALA A 24 4.51 0.50 -5.20
C ALA A 24 3.22 -0.24 -5.56
N SER A 25 2.10 0.49 -5.65
CA SER A 25 0.76 -0.06 -5.80
C SER A 25 -0.06 0.71 -6.84
N ASN A 26 -1.29 0.26 -7.08
CA ASN A 26 -2.35 0.98 -7.78
C ASN A 26 -2.02 1.38 -9.24
N GLY A 27 -1.16 0.63 -9.96
CA GLY A 27 -0.81 0.91 -11.35
C GLY A 27 0.25 1.99 -11.53
N TYR A 28 0.85 2.50 -10.43
CA TYR A 28 1.95 3.45 -10.54
C TYR A 28 3.30 2.76 -10.80
N LEU A 29 4.35 3.55 -10.95
CA LEU A 29 5.64 3.17 -11.53
C LEU A 29 6.16 1.80 -11.08
N LEU A 30 6.33 1.57 -9.77
CA LEU A 30 6.89 0.31 -9.28
C LEU A 30 5.93 -0.87 -9.50
N HIS A 31 4.61 -0.64 -9.34
CA HIS A 31 3.63 -1.69 -9.65
C HIS A 31 3.72 -2.14 -11.10
N GLN A 32 3.94 -1.21 -12.05
CA GLN A 32 4.09 -1.52 -13.47
C GLN A 32 5.30 -2.41 -13.76
N PHE A 33 6.35 -2.36 -12.94
CA PHE A 33 7.45 -3.33 -13.04
C PHE A 33 7.05 -4.73 -12.60
N PHE A 34 6.23 -4.86 -11.56
CA PHE A 34 5.84 -6.16 -11.00
C PHE A 34 4.79 -6.86 -11.86
N ALA A 35 3.86 -6.09 -12.44
CA ALA A 35 2.70 -6.62 -13.15
C ALA A 35 3.09 -7.17 -14.55
N PRO A 36 2.88 -8.47 -14.83
CA PRO A 36 3.20 -9.05 -16.12
C PRO A 36 2.48 -8.36 -17.28
N CYS A 37 1.23 -7.95 -17.09
CA CYS A 37 0.41 -7.29 -18.11
C CYS A 37 0.97 -5.94 -18.58
N SER A 38 1.82 -5.27 -17.78
CA SER A 38 2.42 -3.97 -18.12
C SER A 38 3.92 -4.04 -18.41
N ASN A 39 4.65 -5.00 -17.82
CA ASN A 39 6.09 -5.11 -17.97
C ASN A 39 6.49 -5.96 -19.18
N THR A 40 6.67 -5.32 -20.31
CA THR A 40 7.14 -5.95 -21.57
C THR A 40 8.65 -5.84 -21.78
N ARG A 41 9.42 -5.52 -20.74
CA ARG A 41 10.88 -5.34 -20.80
C ARG A 41 11.60 -6.66 -21.05
N THR A 42 12.74 -6.57 -21.75
CA THR A 42 13.62 -7.70 -22.06
C THR A 42 15.00 -7.61 -21.39
N ASP A 43 15.20 -6.58 -20.55
CA ASP A 43 16.42 -6.37 -19.78
C ASP A 43 16.31 -7.00 -18.37
N LYS A 44 17.27 -6.67 -17.49
CA LYS A 44 17.34 -7.18 -16.12
C LYS A 44 16.13 -6.86 -15.23
N TYR A 45 15.16 -6.07 -15.69
CA TYR A 45 13.94 -5.69 -14.99
C TYR A 45 12.67 -6.33 -15.61
N GLY A 46 12.78 -7.21 -16.59
CA GLY A 46 11.65 -7.84 -17.27
C GLY A 46 11.78 -9.36 -17.38
N GLY A 47 10.72 -10.01 -17.82
CA GLY A 47 10.64 -11.46 -17.94
C GLY A 47 10.31 -12.15 -16.61
N SER A 48 11.27 -12.76 -15.93
CA SER A 48 11.00 -13.53 -14.69
C SER A 48 10.55 -12.68 -13.50
N MET A 49 9.91 -13.31 -12.51
CA MET A 49 9.47 -12.62 -11.29
C MET A 49 10.63 -11.97 -10.53
N GLU A 50 11.81 -12.60 -10.51
CA GLU A 50 13.02 -12.06 -9.90
C GLU A 50 13.46 -10.76 -10.59
N ASN A 51 13.37 -10.72 -11.91
CA ASN A 51 13.71 -9.55 -12.68
C ASN A 51 12.68 -8.43 -12.49
N ARG A 52 11.39 -8.75 -12.54
CA ARG A 52 10.31 -7.76 -12.36
C ARG A 52 10.34 -7.12 -10.97
N THR A 53 10.70 -7.88 -9.94
CA THR A 53 10.76 -7.40 -8.54
C THR A 53 12.11 -6.78 -8.16
N ARG A 54 13.16 -6.99 -8.95
CA ARG A 54 14.53 -6.49 -8.72
C ARG A 54 14.59 -5.02 -8.37
N ILE A 55 13.81 -4.20 -9.05
CA ILE A 55 13.80 -2.74 -8.83
C ILE A 55 13.44 -2.37 -7.39
N MET A 56 12.53 -3.11 -6.74
CA MET A 56 12.17 -2.86 -5.35
C MET A 56 13.36 -3.06 -4.42
N PHE A 57 14.08 -4.14 -4.59
CA PHE A 57 15.25 -4.45 -3.76
C PHE A 57 16.42 -3.49 -4.02
N GLU A 58 16.61 -3.06 -5.28
CA GLU A 58 17.60 -2.01 -5.60
C GLU A 58 17.22 -0.66 -4.97
N VAL A 59 15.92 -0.29 -4.98
CA VAL A 59 15.42 0.92 -4.31
C VAL A 59 15.67 0.85 -2.80
N LEU A 60 15.30 -0.25 -2.14
CA LEU A 60 15.54 -0.45 -0.70
C LEU A 60 17.04 -0.38 -0.38
N TYR A 61 17.89 -1.05 -1.17
CA TYR A 61 19.34 -1.02 -0.99
C TYR A 61 19.91 0.39 -1.06
N GLU A 62 19.43 1.24 -1.97
CA GLU A 62 19.89 2.63 -2.06
C GLU A 62 19.30 3.51 -0.94
N MET A 63 18.02 3.35 -0.62
CA MET A 63 17.34 4.16 0.41
C MET A 63 17.95 3.97 1.80
N LYS A 64 18.32 2.73 2.18
CA LYS A 64 18.89 2.44 3.50
C LYS A 64 20.22 3.12 3.80
N LYS A 65 20.85 3.74 2.82
CA LYS A 65 22.03 4.60 3.00
C LYS A 65 21.70 5.95 3.65
N TYR A 66 20.41 6.35 3.61
CA TYR A 66 19.95 7.68 4.04
C TYR A 66 18.91 7.62 5.16
N ILE A 67 18.19 6.50 5.27
CA ILE A 67 17.15 6.29 6.29
C ILE A 67 17.20 4.84 6.80
N PRO A 68 17.07 4.60 8.11
CA PRO A 68 17.01 3.24 8.66
C PRO A 68 15.83 2.44 8.09
N GLU A 69 16.01 1.14 7.86
CA GLU A 69 14.97 0.25 7.30
C GLU A 69 13.68 0.30 8.10
N ASN A 70 13.76 0.34 9.45
CA ASN A 70 12.61 0.43 10.34
C ASN A 70 11.85 1.77 10.31
N ARG A 71 12.20 2.65 9.39
CA ARG A 71 11.48 3.89 9.06
C ARG A 71 10.99 3.89 7.61
N ILE A 72 11.06 2.76 6.92
CA ILE A 72 10.56 2.58 5.55
C ILE A 72 9.35 1.67 5.59
N GLY A 73 8.20 2.16 5.16
CA GLY A 73 7.03 1.37 4.79
C GLY A 73 6.99 1.11 3.29
N ILE A 74 6.27 0.07 2.89
CA ILE A 74 6.04 -0.25 1.47
C ILE A 74 4.56 -0.51 1.27
N ARG A 75 3.96 0.14 0.26
CA ARG A 75 2.57 -0.11 -0.11
C ARG A 75 2.48 -0.91 -1.40
N LEU A 76 1.74 -2.05 -1.35
CA LEU A 76 1.48 -2.94 -2.48
C LEU A 76 -0.03 -3.19 -2.65
N ASN A 77 -0.43 -3.58 -3.87
CA ASN A 77 -1.80 -4.00 -4.20
C ASN A 77 -1.78 -5.23 -5.10
N PRO A 78 -1.65 -6.45 -4.54
CA PRO A 78 -1.54 -7.69 -5.31
C PRO A 78 -2.81 -8.07 -6.10
N SER A 79 -3.98 -7.56 -5.73
CA SER A 79 -5.27 -7.84 -6.38
C SER A 79 -5.81 -6.64 -7.18
N ALA A 80 -4.93 -5.85 -7.79
CA ALA A 80 -5.36 -4.79 -8.71
C ALA A 80 -5.82 -5.38 -10.05
N HIS A 81 -7.13 -5.39 -10.28
CA HIS A 81 -7.77 -5.85 -11.53
C HIS A 81 -8.76 -4.82 -12.01
N ASP A 82 -8.78 -4.57 -13.34
CA ASP A 82 -9.57 -3.51 -13.98
C ASP A 82 -9.38 -2.15 -13.30
N TYR A 83 -8.14 -1.90 -12.86
CA TYR A 83 -7.77 -0.71 -12.14
C TYR A 83 -6.49 -0.11 -12.74
N HIS A 84 -6.60 1.09 -13.33
CA HIS A 84 -5.51 1.77 -14.04
C HIS A 84 -4.81 0.91 -15.11
N GLY A 85 -5.59 0.10 -15.84
CA GLY A 85 -5.09 -0.76 -16.92
C GLY A 85 -4.36 -2.03 -16.46
N LEU A 86 -4.40 -2.33 -15.16
CA LEU A 86 -3.86 -3.59 -14.64
C LEU A 86 -4.88 -4.71 -14.76
N THR A 87 -4.38 -5.90 -15.07
CA THR A 87 -5.14 -7.15 -15.07
C THR A 87 -4.38 -8.22 -14.30
N ILE A 88 -5.12 -9.11 -13.64
CA ILE A 88 -4.54 -10.27 -12.94
C ILE A 88 -4.40 -11.42 -13.93
N ASP A 89 -3.28 -12.13 -13.84
CA ASP A 89 -2.97 -13.36 -14.58
C ASP A 89 -2.34 -14.42 -13.65
N GLU A 90 -1.95 -15.55 -14.22
CA GLU A 90 -1.38 -16.68 -13.48
C GLU A 90 -0.04 -16.36 -12.79
N GLU A 91 0.71 -15.35 -13.27
CA GLU A 91 2.00 -14.94 -12.70
C GLU A 91 1.87 -13.84 -11.64
N THR A 92 0.72 -13.19 -11.54
CA THR A 92 0.52 -12.03 -10.66
C THR A 92 0.77 -12.37 -9.20
N LEU A 93 0.01 -13.33 -8.63
CA LEU A 93 0.19 -13.71 -7.23
C LEU A 93 1.57 -14.33 -6.95
N PRO A 94 2.11 -15.24 -7.78
CA PRO A 94 3.49 -15.74 -7.60
C PRO A 94 4.54 -14.64 -7.56
N THR A 95 4.40 -13.58 -8.38
CA THR A 95 5.31 -12.43 -8.36
C THR A 95 5.25 -11.67 -7.03
N PHE A 96 4.04 -11.41 -6.52
CA PHE A 96 3.88 -10.74 -5.23
C PHE A 96 4.25 -11.64 -4.04
N ASP A 97 4.03 -12.95 -4.13
CA ASP A 97 4.49 -13.90 -3.11
C ASP A 97 6.03 -13.87 -3.00
N PHE A 98 6.72 -13.93 -4.13
CA PHE A 98 8.19 -13.84 -4.19
C PHE A 98 8.70 -12.50 -3.64
N LEU A 99 8.08 -11.38 -4.06
CA LEU A 99 8.43 -10.05 -3.58
C LEU A 99 8.25 -9.95 -2.06
N ILE A 100 7.08 -10.33 -1.55
CA ILE A 100 6.72 -10.16 -0.13
C ILE A 100 7.53 -11.13 0.76
N ASP A 101 7.83 -12.33 0.28
CA ASP A 101 8.74 -13.24 1.00
C ASP A 101 10.13 -12.64 1.13
N GLY A 102 10.68 -12.07 0.04
CA GLY A 102 11.97 -11.38 0.07
C GLY A 102 12.01 -10.12 0.95
N LEU A 103 10.87 -9.49 1.22
CA LEU A 103 10.80 -8.36 2.16
C LEU A 103 11.00 -8.79 3.61
N ASN A 104 10.91 -10.08 3.96
CA ASN A 104 11.23 -10.57 5.30
C ASN A 104 12.72 -10.43 5.67
N ASP A 105 13.60 -10.24 4.70
CA ASP A 105 15.03 -10.00 4.93
C ASP A 105 15.34 -8.57 5.38
N TYR A 106 14.31 -7.69 5.41
CA TYR A 106 14.42 -6.28 5.79
C TYR A 106 13.65 -6.01 7.08
N ASN A 107 14.18 -5.15 7.93
CA ASN A 107 13.51 -4.69 9.14
C ASN A 107 12.62 -3.47 8.83
N LEU A 108 11.60 -3.65 7.99
CA LEU A 108 10.73 -2.55 7.57
C LEU A 108 9.83 -2.05 8.71
N ALA A 109 9.43 -0.77 8.65
CA ALA A 109 8.43 -0.21 9.55
C ALA A 109 7.10 -0.97 9.45
N TYR A 110 6.66 -1.23 8.23
CA TYR A 110 5.46 -2.04 7.92
C TYR A 110 5.40 -2.39 6.42
N LEU A 111 4.64 -3.42 6.13
CA LEU A 111 4.11 -3.70 4.79
C LEU A 111 2.64 -3.28 4.77
N HIS A 112 2.28 -2.36 3.88
CA HIS A 112 0.93 -1.84 3.70
C HIS A 112 0.29 -2.49 2.47
N LEU A 113 -0.72 -3.33 2.68
CA LEU A 113 -1.46 -3.99 1.62
C LEU A 113 -2.86 -3.40 1.46
N SER A 114 -3.42 -3.52 0.26
CA SER A 114 -4.82 -3.19 0.01
C SER A 114 -5.61 -4.46 -0.27
N GLU A 115 -6.79 -4.59 0.33
CA GLU A 115 -7.82 -5.49 -0.20
C GLU A 115 -8.23 -5.02 -1.61
N PRO A 116 -8.85 -5.89 -2.45
CA PRO A 116 -9.20 -5.57 -3.82
C PRO A 116 -10.04 -4.28 -3.95
N PHE A 117 -9.75 -3.45 -4.94
CA PHE A 117 -10.53 -2.24 -5.23
C PHE A 117 -11.78 -2.50 -6.06
N THR A 118 -11.77 -3.58 -6.83
CA THR A 118 -12.87 -4.09 -7.64
C THR A 118 -13.31 -5.45 -7.12
N ASP A 119 -14.47 -5.94 -7.54
CA ASP A 119 -14.88 -7.31 -7.22
C ASP A 119 -14.04 -8.30 -8.03
N VAL A 120 -13.26 -9.11 -7.35
CA VAL A 120 -12.40 -10.14 -7.94
C VAL A 120 -12.88 -11.56 -7.68
N THR A 121 -14.07 -11.74 -7.14
CA THR A 121 -14.61 -13.06 -6.72
C THR A 121 -14.61 -14.09 -7.86
N ASN A 122 -14.87 -13.64 -9.09
CA ASN A 122 -14.93 -14.49 -10.28
C ASN A 122 -13.73 -14.25 -11.24
N VAL A 123 -12.69 -13.55 -10.79
CA VAL A 123 -11.50 -13.31 -11.59
C VAL A 123 -10.53 -14.47 -11.39
N PRO A 124 -10.14 -15.20 -12.44
CA PRO A 124 -9.16 -16.27 -12.34
C PRO A 124 -7.85 -15.76 -11.73
N PHE A 125 -7.19 -16.60 -10.94
CA PHE A 125 -5.89 -16.31 -10.30
C PHE A 125 -5.90 -15.14 -9.30
N SER A 126 -7.08 -14.63 -8.92
CA SER A 126 -7.19 -13.55 -7.93
C SER A 126 -7.21 -14.08 -6.50
N GLU A 127 -6.99 -13.17 -5.54
CA GLU A 127 -7.15 -13.41 -4.10
C GLU A 127 -8.04 -12.31 -3.50
N PRO A 128 -9.24 -12.64 -3.03
CA PRO A 128 -10.13 -11.66 -2.43
C PRO A 128 -9.76 -11.29 -0.98
N ASN A 129 -8.91 -12.07 -0.31
CA ASN A 129 -8.52 -11.87 1.10
C ASN A 129 -7.01 -11.65 1.22
N ILE A 130 -6.54 -10.52 0.79
CA ILE A 130 -5.12 -10.18 0.68
C ILE A 130 -4.42 -10.24 2.04
N ALA A 131 -4.97 -9.61 3.07
CA ALA A 131 -4.37 -9.64 4.40
C ALA A 131 -4.18 -11.07 4.90
N LYS A 132 -5.21 -11.92 4.79
CA LYS A 132 -5.17 -13.32 5.24
C LYS A 132 -4.15 -14.17 4.49
N ARG A 133 -3.98 -13.92 3.16
CA ARG A 133 -2.95 -14.58 2.36
C ARG A 133 -1.56 -14.19 2.84
N TYR A 134 -1.28 -12.89 2.87
CA TYR A 134 0.08 -12.40 3.09
C TYR A 134 0.51 -12.40 4.57
N ARG A 135 -0.41 -12.47 5.52
CA ARG A 135 -0.07 -12.75 6.93
C ARG A 135 0.65 -14.10 7.10
N LYS A 136 0.44 -15.04 6.19
CA LYS A 136 1.14 -16.35 6.21
C LYS A 136 2.56 -16.27 5.67
N ILE A 137 2.86 -15.28 4.84
CA ILE A 137 4.15 -15.09 4.17
C ILE A 137 4.98 -14.04 4.91
N TYR A 138 4.41 -12.85 5.16
CA TYR A 138 5.10 -11.73 5.78
C TYR A 138 5.09 -11.83 7.31
N LYS A 139 6.26 -11.70 7.93
CA LYS A 139 6.48 -11.90 9.37
C LYS A 139 6.55 -10.59 10.14
N GLY A 140 6.76 -9.45 9.46
CA GLY A 140 6.83 -8.12 10.06
C GLY A 140 5.45 -7.50 10.31
N THR A 141 5.43 -6.20 10.63
CA THR A 141 4.19 -5.43 10.85
C THR A 141 3.40 -5.33 9.55
N LEU A 142 2.18 -5.85 9.55
CA LEU A 142 1.26 -5.84 8.39
C LEU A 142 0.16 -4.82 8.60
N MET A 143 0.08 -3.84 7.71
CA MET A 143 -1.00 -2.86 7.61
C MET A 143 -1.92 -3.23 6.46
N ILE A 144 -3.22 -3.12 6.67
CA ILE A 144 -4.24 -3.37 5.64
C ILE A 144 -5.16 -2.16 5.47
N ASN A 145 -5.65 -1.94 4.26
CA ASN A 145 -6.67 -0.94 4.00
C ASN A 145 -7.76 -1.46 3.06
N LYS A 146 -8.72 -0.59 2.77
CA LYS A 146 -9.87 -0.76 1.87
C LYS A 146 -11.08 -1.40 2.52
N GLY A 147 -12.09 -0.55 2.74
CA GLY A 147 -13.44 -0.98 3.11
C GLY A 147 -13.66 -1.29 4.60
N PHE A 148 -12.67 -1.03 5.45
CA PHE A 148 -12.81 -1.26 6.88
C PHE A 148 -13.68 -0.19 7.57
N THR A 149 -14.49 -0.66 8.53
CA THR A 149 -15.13 0.15 9.56
C THR A 149 -14.35 0.02 10.86
N THR A 150 -14.71 0.77 11.90
CA THR A 150 -14.13 0.59 13.25
C THR A 150 -14.25 -0.85 13.73
N GLU A 151 -15.42 -1.46 13.54
CA GLU A 151 -15.71 -2.83 13.97
C GLU A 151 -14.88 -3.86 13.19
N THR A 152 -14.93 -3.82 11.85
CA THR A 152 -14.19 -4.78 11.02
C THR A 152 -12.68 -4.57 11.10
N GLY A 153 -12.22 -3.32 11.34
CA GLY A 153 -10.83 -3.00 11.60
C GLY A 153 -10.33 -3.57 12.93
N ASN A 154 -11.10 -3.43 14.00
CA ASN A 154 -10.77 -4.07 15.29
C ASN A 154 -10.73 -5.59 15.15
N LYS A 155 -11.74 -6.17 14.48
CA LYS A 155 -11.81 -7.62 14.31
C LYS A 155 -10.61 -8.21 13.57
N ILE A 156 -10.14 -7.59 12.48
CA ILE A 156 -9.00 -8.13 11.72
C ILE A 156 -7.69 -8.09 12.54
N ILE A 157 -7.56 -7.12 13.46
CA ILE A 157 -6.45 -7.04 14.41
C ILE A 157 -6.59 -8.11 15.50
N GLU A 158 -7.78 -8.24 16.09
CA GLU A 158 -8.06 -9.26 17.13
C GLU A 158 -7.86 -10.68 16.59
N ASP A 159 -8.21 -10.94 15.33
CA ASP A 159 -7.99 -12.22 14.65
C ASP A 159 -6.49 -12.46 14.30
N GLY A 160 -5.59 -11.51 14.56
CA GLY A 160 -4.15 -11.61 14.27
C GLY A 160 -3.82 -11.63 12.77
N ILE A 161 -4.76 -11.19 11.91
CA ILE A 161 -4.57 -11.19 10.46
C ILE A 161 -3.79 -9.95 10.00
N ALA A 162 -3.98 -8.81 10.65
CA ALA A 162 -3.20 -7.59 10.45
C ALA A 162 -2.84 -6.96 11.79
N ASP A 163 -1.79 -6.13 11.81
CA ASP A 163 -1.35 -5.40 12.99
C ASP A 163 -1.90 -3.97 13.00
N LEU A 164 -2.15 -3.40 11.82
CA LEU A 164 -2.61 -2.04 11.63
C LEU A 164 -3.69 -1.97 10.54
N VAL A 165 -4.60 -1.00 10.65
CA VAL A 165 -5.59 -0.69 9.61
C VAL A 165 -5.45 0.77 9.18
N ALA A 166 -5.32 1.00 7.86
CA ALA A 166 -5.23 2.35 7.32
C ALA A 166 -6.59 2.81 6.78
N PHE A 167 -6.96 4.04 7.13
CA PHE A 167 -8.19 4.69 6.68
C PHE A 167 -7.84 5.91 5.81
N GLY A 168 -8.42 6.01 4.61
CA GLY A 168 -8.26 7.17 3.73
C GLY A 168 -9.56 7.97 3.61
N VAL A 169 -10.55 7.41 2.90
CA VAL A 169 -11.81 8.11 2.61
C VAL A 169 -12.53 8.65 3.87
N PRO A 170 -12.62 7.90 4.99
CA PRO A 170 -13.22 8.44 6.21
C PRO A 170 -12.49 9.67 6.78
N PHE A 171 -11.18 9.78 6.60
CA PHE A 171 -10.42 10.94 7.07
C PHE A 171 -10.72 12.24 6.31
N ILE A 172 -11.21 12.15 5.06
CA ILE A 172 -11.47 13.36 4.26
C ILE A 172 -12.45 14.30 4.97
N ALA A 173 -13.53 13.76 5.54
CA ALA A 173 -14.55 14.57 6.20
C ALA A 173 -14.52 14.47 7.74
N ASN A 174 -13.52 13.86 8.32
CA ASN A 174 -13.38 13.69 9.75
C ASN A 174 -11.90 13.87 10.15
N PRO A 175 -11.44 15.11 10.32
CA PRO A 175 -10.06 15.37 10.73
C PRO A 175 -9.74 14.73 12.10
N ASP A 176 -10.74 14.54 12.95
CA ASP A 176 -10.72 13.88 14.24
C ASP A 176 -11.17 12.41 14.20
N LEU A 177 -11.04 11.71 13.06
CA LEU A 177 -11.57 10.35 12.84
C LEU A 177 -11.23 9.37 13.97
N VAL A 178 -9.98 9.36 14.44
CA VAL A 178 -9.54 8.44 15.51
C VAL A 178 -10.30 8.73 16.82
N HIS A 179 -10.55 10.01 17.14
CA HIS A 179 -11.34 10.39 18.29
C HIS A 179 -12.79 9.90 18.14
N ARG A 180 -13.42 10.16 17.00
CA ARG A 180 -14.78 9.68 16.69
C ARG A 180 -14.90 8.15 16.83
N MET A 181 -13.95 7.40 16.28
CA MET A 181 -13.93 5.94 16.42
C MET A 181 -13.83 5.51 17.89
N ARG A 182 -12.98 6.17 18.67
CA ARG A 182 -12.78 5.84 20.10
C ARG A 182 -14.02 6.02 20.95
N ILE A 183 -14.82 7.07 20.68
CA ILE A 183 -16.03 7.37 21.45
C ILE A 183 -17.33 6.89 20.75
N ALA A 184 -17.20 6.10 19.68
CA ALA A 184 -18.31 5.63 18.86
C ALA A 184 -19.23 6.76 18.32
N ALA A 185 -18.65 7.92 18.00
CA ALA A 185 -19.39 9.05 17.45
C ALA A 185 -19.67 8.84 15.94
N PRO A 186 -20.67 9.53 15.37
CA PRO A 186 -20.97 9.46 13.95
C PRO A 186 -19.80 9.88 13.06
N ILE A 187 -19.54 9.10 11.99
CA ILE A 187 -18.53 9.40 10.97
C ILE A 187 -19.22 10.07 9.79
N SER A 188 -18.84 11.30 9.50
CA SER A 188 -19.36 12.09 8.38
C SER A 188 -18.88 11.53 7.04
N LYS A 189 -19.75 11.57 6.02
CA LYS A 189 -19.38 11.21 4.64
C LYS A 189 -18.85 12.43 3.92
N ALA A 190 -17.70 12.28 3.27
CA ALA A 190 -17.16 13.32 2.42
C ALA A 190 -17.96 13.47 1.12
N ASP A 191 -18.11 14.70 0.66
CA ASP A 191 -18.67 15.00 -0.65
C ASP A 191 -17.64 14.67 -1.74
N LYS A 192 -17.94 13.70 -2.58
CA LYS A 192 -17.04 13.25 -3.64
C LYS A 192 -16.73 14.33 -4.69
N SER A 193 -17.63 15.28 -4.90
CA SER A 193 -17.40 16.40 -5.82
C SER A 193 -16.30 17.35 -5.35
N LYS A 194 -15.94 17.27 -4.05
CA LYS A 194 -14.94 18.13 -3.40
C LYS A 194 -13.59 17.43 -3.16
N TYR A 195 -13.37 16.22 -3.69
CA TYR A 195 -12.12 15.48 -3.44
C TYR A 195 -10.88 16.12 -4.08
N TYR A 196 -11.05 16.86 -5.18
CA TYR A 196 -9.95 17.43 -5.96
C TYR A 196 -10.27 18.88 -6.40
N THR A 197 -10.79 19.68 -5.46
CA THR A 197 -11.05 21.10 -5.71
C THR A 197 -9.74 21.90 -5.72
N THR A 198 -9.81 23.13 -6.25
CA THR A 198 -8.72 24.08 -6.15
C THR A 198 -8.93 24.96 -4.92
N GLY A 199 -8.06 24.92 -3.94
CA GLY A 199 -8.17 25.75 -2.73
C GLY A 199 -8.54 24.94 -1.48
N SER A 200 -9.15 25.58 -0.51
CA SER A 200 -9.42 25.01 0.82
C SER A 200 -10.66 24.13 0.89
N GLU A 201 -11.61 24.32 -0.02
CA GLU A 201 -12.87 23.57 -0.03
C GLU A 201 -12.63 22.07 -0.19
N GLY A 202 -13.16 21.26 0.72
CA GLY A 202 -12.99 19.81 0.76
C GLY A 202 -11.66 19.35 1.36
N TYR A 203 -10.75 20.26 1.72
CA TYR A 203 -9.45 19.93 2.33
C TYR A 203 -9.32 20.39 3.78
N THR A 204 -9.78 21.61 4.10
CA THR A 204 -9.55 22.22 5.41
C THR A 204 -10.82 22.77 6.05
N ASP A 205 -11.98 22.54 5.47
CA ASP A 205 -13.28 23.10 5.85
C ASP A 205 -14.23 22.09 6.50
N TYR A 206 -13.82 20.83 6.66
CA TYR A 206 -14.59 19.85 7.41
C TYR A 206 -14.40 20.04 8.92
N PRO A 207 -15.50 20.13 9.70
CA PRO A 207 -15.42 20.39 11.13
C PRO A 207 -15.04 19.13 11.93
N GLU A 208 -14.37 19.34 13.05
CA GLU A 208 -14.29 18.37 14.14
C GLU A 208 -15.65 18.25 14.88
N LEU A 209 -15.74 17.35 15.86
CA LEU A 209 -16.90 17.20 16.76
C LEU A 209 -17.05 18.40 17.69
#